data_191cfdbda18a74d6ae07a60b87e65a9e
#
_entry.id   191cfdbda18a74d6ae07a60b87e65a9e
#
_cell.length_a   1.000
_cell.length_b   1.000
_cell.length_c   1.000
_cell.angle_alpha   90.00
_cell.angle_beta   90.00
_cell.angle_gamma   90.00
#
_symmetry.space_group_name_H-M   'P 1'
#
loop_
_entity.id
_entity.type
_entity.pdbx_description
1 polymer ?
#
loop_
_entity_poly.entity_id
_entity_poly.type
_entity_poly.pdbx_seq_one_letter_code
_entity_poly.pdbx_strand_id
1 'polypeptide(L)'
;MNILNLIDVVNIIKSEKIIFVTGVTGQDGSHMVEYLLNNTNYFIVGGVRRLSTYNTVNFKNLINHPKKDRFLLTNFDLNDASCINCIVKELKPDYFINFAAQTFVGSSWDFSTYTWECNTTGVVHILEAIRQHNPTCRFYNAGSSEEYGNVEYVPQDEKHPLKPRSPYGASKAAARHIVKVYRESYNLYAIQGLLYNHEGTRRGEEFVTRKITKGVARIKKSLIEGKPFNSIELGNVYAKRDWSDAEDFVDAIWRMLNQEKYRIDFDSHMQIQEYVVSSNETHTIKEFVEMAFAAAGIKGGWHGNGTSEEYSISVADAMKYDPINSVLVKINPKFY
;
A
#
# COMPACT_ATOMS: atom_id res chain seq x y z
N MET A 1 -6.64 19.30 9.74
CA MET A 1 -6.46 18.27 10.78
C MET A 1 -5.13 18.53 11.47
N ASN A 2 -5.15 18.75 12.76
CA ASN A 2 -3.93 19.01 13.53
C ASN A 2 -3.36 17.68 14.03
N ILE A 3 -2.03 17.58 14.10
CA ILE A 3 -1.37 16.47 14.76
C ILE A 3 -1.28 16.83 16.23
N LEU A 4 -1.86 15.96 17.06
CA LEU A 4 -1.91 16.12 18.51
C LEU A 4 -0.75 15.38 19.18
N ASN A 5 -0.33 15.79 20.36
CA ASN A 5 0.53 14.95 21.17
C ASN A 5 -0.29 13.78 21.76
N LEU A 6 0.41 12.74 22.20
CA LEU A 6 -0.26 11.51 22.66
C LEU A 6 -1.17 11.76 23.90
N ILE A 7 -0.76 12.66 24.80
CA ILE A 7 -1.54 12.99 26.01
C ILE A 7 -2.87 13.61 25.63
N ASP A 8 -2.89 14.54 24.67
CA ASP A 8 -4.13 15.16 24.19
C ASP A 8 -5.05 14.14 23.53
N VAL A 9 -4.49 13.21 22.73
CA VAL A 9 -5.26 12.12 22.13
C VAL A 9 -5.93 11.24 23.20
N VAL A 10 -5.17 10.81 24.19
CA VAL A 10 -5.68 10.00 25.31
C VAL A 10 -6.80 10.72 26.06
N ASN A 11 -6.63 12.03 26.35
CA ASN A 11 -7.61 12.85 27.03
C ASN A 11 -8.93 13.03 26.25
N ILE A 12 -8.84 13.10 24.91
CA ILE A 12 -10.02 13.23 24.03
C ILE A 12 -10.82 11.93 23.97
N ILE A 13 -10.12 10.80 23.78
CA ILE A 13 -10.78 9.50 23.52
C ILE A 13 -11.39 8.91 24.79
N LYS A 14 -10.80 9.17 25.96
CA LYS A 14 -11.20 8.61 27.26
C LYS A 14 -11.29 7.07 27.17
N SER A 15 -12.39 6.45 27.47
CA SER A 15 -12.57 4.99 27.54
C SER A 15 -13.19 4.36 26.28
N GLU A 16 -13.15 5.03 25.16
CA GLU A 16 -13.71 4.53 23.90
C GLU A 16 -12.84 3.43 23.26
N LYS A 17 -13.44 2.65 22.38
CA LYS A 17 -12.71 1.66 21.57
C LYS A 17 -11.87 2.35 20.51
N ILE A 18 -10.63 1.87 20.33
CA ILE A 18 -9.60 2.53 19.53
C ILE A 18 -9.08 1.61 18.44
N ILE A 19 -8.96 2.15 17.22
CA ILE A 19 -8.18 1.57 16.15
C ILE A 19 -6.98 2.48 15.88
N PHE A 20 -5.77 1.96 16.03
CA PHE A 20 -4.55 2.67 15.62
C PHE A 20 -4.13 2.24 14.22
N VAL A 21 -4.00 3.22 13.31
CA VAL A 21 -3.63 2.97 11.91
C VAL A 21 -2.36 3.72 11.59
N THR A 22 -1.33 3.05 11.10
CA THR A 22 -0.10 3.68 10.60
C THR A 22 -0.14 3.87 9.10
N GLY A 23 0.73 4.71 8.54
CA GLY A 23 0.77 4.94 7.11
C GLY A 23 -0.48 5.62 6.54
N VAL A 24 -1.23 6.35 7.36
CA VAL A 24 -2.52 6.96 7.01
C VAL A 24 -2.45 8.01 5.90
N THR A 25 -1.26 8.53 5.60
CA THR A 25 -1.04 9.46 4.46
C THR A 25 -0.89 8.74 3.12
N GLY A 26 -0.66 7.42 3.13
CA GLY A 26 -0.58 6.57 1.96
C GLY A 26 -1.96 6.19 1.40
N GLN A 27 -1.96 5.41 0.31
CA GLN A 27 -3.19 4.91 -0.31
C GLN A 27 -4.01 4.08 0.68
N ASP A 28 -3.47 2.96 1.12
CA ASP A 28 -4.21 1.96 1.90
C ASP A 28 -4.62 2.48 3.28
N GLY A 29 -3.72 3.19 3.96
CA GLY A 29 -4.03 3.78 5.26
C GLY A 29 -5.14 4.83 5.19
N SER A 30 -5.17 5.66 4.15
CA SER A 30 -6.23 6.66 3.98
C SER A 30 -7.58 6.04 3.57
N HIS A 31 -7.59 4.99 2.73
CA HIS A 31 -8.80 4.20 2.43
C HIS A 31 -9.29 3.46 3.66
N MET A 32 -8.39 2.85 4.45
CA MET A 32 -8.75 2.16 5.69
C MET A 32 -9.41 3.11 6.70
N VAL A 33 -8.87 4.32 6.89
CA VAL A 33 -9.50 5.31 7.79
C VAL A 33 -10.91 5.65 7.32
N GLU A 34 -11.12 5.91 6.02
CA GLU A 34 -12.45 6.20 5.46
C GLU A 34 -13.39 5.01 5.63
N TYR A 35 -12.93 3.80 5.33
CA TYR A 35 -13.67 2.56 5.53
C TYR A 35 -14.13 2.40 6.99
N LEU A 36 -13.21 2.57 7.94
CA LEU A 36 -13.49 2.42 9.38
C LEU A 36 -14.46 3.50 9.90
N LEU A 37 -14.35 4.74 9.45
CA LEU A 37 -15.29 5.81 9.78
C LEU A 37 -16.72 5.49 9.31
N ASN A 38 -16.84 4.85 8.14
CA ASN A 38 -18.14 4.46 7.58
C ASN A 38 -18.75 3.25 8.30
N ASN A 39 -17.93 2.23 8.59
CA ASN A 39 -18.40 0.90 8.97
C ASN A 39 -18.27 0.58 10.46
N THR A 40 -17.68 1.45 11.27
CA THR A 40 -17.49 1.24 12.72
C THR A 40 -17.89 2.46 13.54
N ASN A 41 -17.92 2.27 14.86
CA ASN A 41 -18.08 3.35 15.85
C ASN A 41 -16.80 3.59 16.66
N TYR A 42 -15.67 3.02 16.27
CA TYR A 42 -14.40 3.21 16.96
C TYR A 42 -13.84 4.62 16.77
N PHE A 43 -13.04 5.08 17.71
CA PHE A 43 -12.10 6.17 17.47
C PHE A 43 -10.91 5.66 16.67
N ILE A 44 -10.49 6.42 15.67
CA ILE A 44 -9.37 6.07 14.81
C ILE A 44 -8.23 7.04 15.11
N VAL A 45 -7.08 6.50 15.48
CA VAL A 45 -5.87 7.29 15.70
C VAL A 45 -4.89 6.98 14.58
N GLY A 46 -4.58 7.98 13.77
CA GLY A 46 -3.64 7.86 12.65
C GLY A 46 -2.23 8.22 13.08
N GLY A 47 -1.31 7.28 12.93
CA GLY A 47 0.12 7.51 13.12
C GLY A 47 0.75 8.17 11.89
N VAL A 48 1.38 9.33 12.06
CA VAL A 48 2.09 10.05 11.00
C VAL A 48 3.55 10.32 11.40
N ARG A 49 4.47 10.04 10.48
CA ARG A 49 5.88 10.38 10.70
C ARG A 49 6.03 11.90 10.63
N ARG A 50 6.80 12.45 11.56
CA ARG A 50 7.09 13.89 11.56
C ARG A 50 7.86 14.30 10.31
N LEU A 51 7.29 15.20 9.54
CA LEU A 51 7.87 15.82 8.35
C LEU A 51 7.76 17.34 8.46
N SER A 52 8.66 18.06 7.81
CA SER A 52 8.58 19.54 7.72
C SER A 52 7.32 19.99 6.98
N THR A 53 6.85 19.20 6.00
CA THR A 53 5.60 19.42 5.28
C THR A 53 4.88 18.10 5.14
N TYR A 54 3.64 18.04 5.63
CA TYR A 54 2.83 16.82 5.56
C TYR A 54 2.16 16.68 4.20
N ASN A 55 2.23 15.47 3.62
CA ASN A 55 1.43 15.12 2.45
C ASN A 55 0.00 14.79 2.91
N THR A 56 -0.92 15.73 2.71
CA THR A 56 -2.34 15.59 3.08
C THR A 56 -3.24 15.37 1.86
N VAL A 57 -2.68 15.11 0.67
CA VAL A 57 -3.46 14.96 -0.58
C VAL A 57 -4.53 13.87 -0.44
N ASN A 58 -4.20 12.78 0.22
CA ASN A 58 -5.12 11.66 0.44
C ASN A 58 -6.15 11.92 1.57
N PHE A 59 -6.06 13.04 2.29
CA PHE A 59 -7.00 13.40 3.35
C PHE A 59 -8.18 14.24 2.88
N LYS A 60 -8.29 14.58 1.61
CA LYS A 60 -9.36 15.46 1.09
C LYS A 60 -10.75 14.96 1.49
N ASN A 61 -11.03 13.67 1.35
CA ASN A 61 -12.30 13.08 1.72
C ASN A 61 -12.48 13.03 3.26
N LEU A 62 -11.40 12.77 3.98
CA LEU A 62 -11.43 12.65 5.45
C LEU A 62 -11.68 13.99 6.15
N ILE A 63 -11.14 15.09 5.61
CA ILE A 63 -11.34 16.45 6.17
C ILE A 63 -12.82 16.84 6.15
N ASN A 64 -13.56 16.40 5.15
CA ASN A 64 -14.99 16.72 4.97
C ASN A 64 -15.91 15.55 5.39
N HIS A 65 -15.37 14.49 5.97
CA HIS A 65 -16.14 13.32 6.38
C HIS A 65 -17.11 13.67 7.52
N PRO A 66 -18.40 13.24 7.47
CA PRO A 66 -19.37 13.56 8.54
C PRO A 66 -18.94 13.11 9.94
N LYS A 67 -18.18 12.04 10.03
CA LYS A 67 -17.69 11.44 11.29
C LYS A 67 -16.21 11.77 11.57
N LYS A 68 -15.66 12.83 10.97
CA LYS A 68 -14.23 13.23 11.08
C LYS A 68 -13.76 13.46 12.52
N ASP A 69 -14.66 13.80 13.43
CA ASP A 69 -14.35 14.05 14.85
C ASP A 69 -13.89 12.77 15.57
N ARG A 70 -14.12 11.59 14.97
CA ARG A 70 -13.58 10.30 15.45
C ARG A 70 -12.23 9.95 14.84
N PHE A 71 -11.61 10.83 14.05
CA PHE A 71 -10.29 10.63 13.50
C PHE A 71 -9.30 11.67 14.03
N LEU A 72 -8.30 11.20 14.77
CA LEU A 72 -7.24 12.01 15.36
C LEU A 72 -5.89 11.58 14.76
N LEU A 73 -4.94 12.51 14.73
CA LEU A 73 -3.57 12.24 14.26
C LEU A 73 -2.58 12.43 15.39
N THR A 74 -1.59 11.53 15.47
CA THR A 74 -0.44 11.67 16.38
C THR A 74 0.86 11.31 15.68
N ASN A 75 1.99 11.74 16.25
CA ASN A 75 3.30 11.38 15.72
C ASN A 75 3.59 9.89 15.94
N PHE A 76 4.15 9.26 14.93
CA PHE A 76 4.54 7.85 14.95
C PHE A 76 5.70 7.59 13.97
N ASP A 77 6.71 6.86 14.41
CA ASP A 77 7.80 6.40 13.55
C ASP A 77 8.11 4.93 13.84
N LEU A 78 8.19 4.09 12.79
CA LEU A 78 8.53 2.67 12.91
C LEU A 78 9.94 2.43 13.47
N ASN A 79 10.85 3.39 13.28
CA ASN A 79 12.22 3.29 13.77
C ASN A 79 12.39 3.80 15.20
N ASP A 80 11.32 4.29 15.84
CA ASP A 80 11.35 4.74 17.24
C ASP A 80 10.59 3.76 18.14
N ALA A 81 11.33 2.80 18.71
CA ALA A 81 10.79 1.81 19.63
C ALA A 81 10.13 2.45 20.87
N SER A 82 10.67 3.58 21.36
CA SER A 82 10.11 4.29 22.52
C SER A 82 8.76 4.90 22.20
N CYS A 83 8.63 5.53 21.03
CA CYS A 83 7.37 6.07 20.53
C CYS A 83 6.30 4.97 20.38
N ILE A 84 6.66 3.84 19.77
CA ILE A 84 5.78 2.69 19.59
C ILE A 84 5.31 2.16 20.96
N ASN A 85 6.24 1.95 21.88
CA ASN A 85 5.94 1.46 23.23
C ASN A 85 4.99 2.38 23.99
N CYS A 86 5.25 3.71 23.97
CA CYS A 86 4.37 4.70 24.59
C CYS A 86 2.95 4.67 24.00
N ILE A 87 2.83 4.62 22.66
CA ILE A 87 1.53 4.61 21.98
C ILE A 87 0.71 3.39 22.41
N VAL A 88 1.28 2.20 22.32
CA VAL A 88 0.56 0.97 22.68
C VAL A 88 0.18 0.95 24.16
N LYS A 89 1.10 1.39 25.04
CA LYS A 89 0.87 1.44 26.49
C LYS A 89 -0.23 2.40 26.88
N GLU A 90 -0.24 3.60 26.31
CA GLU A 90 -1.16 4.66 26.73
C GLU A 90 -2.53 4.57 26.04
N LEU A 91 -2.57 4.20 24.74
CA LEU A 91 -3.82 4.07 23.99
C LEU A 91 -4.50 2.73 24.19
N LYS A 92 -3.76 1.65 24.40
CA LYS A 92 -4.27 0.27 24.47
C LYS A 92 -5.27 -0.03 23.34
N PRO A 93 -4.87 0.11 22.06
CA PRO A 93 -5.81 0.03 20.96
C PRO A 93 -6.40 -1.39 20.83
N ASP A 94 -7.71 -1.49 20.53
CA ASP A 94 -8.36 -2.77 20.23
C ASP A 94 -7.80 -3.38 18.94
N TYR A 95 -7.41 -2.53 17.97
CA TYR A 95 -6.81 -2.92 16.71
C TYR A 95 -5.59 -2.05 16.41
N PHE A 96 -4.54 -2.67 15.93
CA PHE A 96 -3.34 -1.99 15.41
C PHE A 96 -3.11 -2.41 13.96
N ILE A 97 -3.32 -1.51 13.01
CA ILE A 97 -3.23 -1.76 11.57
C ILE A 97 -1.99 -1.07 11.02
N ASN A 98 -0.97 -1.84 10.64
CA ASN A 98 0.30 -1.31 10.17
C ASN A 98 0.40 -1.32 8.64
N PHE A 99 0.24 -0.13 8.02
CA PHE A 99 0.57 0.12 6.61
C PHE A 99 1.88 0.89 6.44
N ALA A 100 2.44 1.44 7.51
CA ALA A 100 3.71 2.15 7.41
C ALA A 100 4.84 1.20 7.02
N ALA A 101 5.59 1.57 6.03
CA ALA A 101 6.72 0.81 5.51
C ALA A 101 7.58 1.70 4.59
N GLN A 102 8.79 1.26 4.29
CA GLN A 102 9.47 1.62 3.05
C GLN A 102 8.88 0.73 1.96
N THR A 103 8.12 1.29 0.99
CA THR A 103 7.28 0.50 0.06
C THR A 103 7.81 0.41 -1.36
N PHE A 104 8.73 1.30 -1.76
CA PHE A 104 9.22 1.33 -3.12
C PHE A 104 10.37 0.33 -3.31
N VAL A 105 10.11 -0.75 -4.07
CA VAL A 105 11.06 -1.85 -4.30
C VAL A 105 12.39 -1.33 -4.87
N GLY A 106 12.35 -0.41 -5.84
CA GLY A 106 13.55 0.17 -6.45
C GLY A 106 14.49 0.82 -5.44
N SER A 107 13.96 1.64 -4.54
CA SER A 107 14.76 2.31 -3.50
C SER A 107 15.33 1.36 -2.46
N SER A 108 14.79 0.15 -2.31
CA SER A 108 15.28 -0.81 -1.31
C SER A 108 16.72 -1.27 -1.58
N TRP A 109 17.20 -1.13 -2.81
CA TRP A 109 18.59 -1.44 -3.17
C TRP A 109 19.56 -0.39 -2.65
N ASP A 110 19.18 0.88 -2.72
CA ASP A 110 20.01 2.00 -2.25
C ASP A 110 19.90 2.19 -0.73
N PHE A 111 18.77 1.81 -0.14
CA PHE A 111 18.44 2.00 1.28
C PHE A 111 18.07 0.67 1.96
N SER A 112 18.87 -0.38 1.76
CA SER A 112 18.56 -1.73 2.24
C SER A 112 18.46 -1.81 3.77
N THR A 113 19.37 -1.19 4.50
CA THR A 113 19.35 -1.14 5.97
C THR A 113 18.09 -0.45 6.48
N TYR A 114 17.78 0.75 5.96
CA TYR A 114 16.59 1.48 6.34
C TYR A 114 15.31 0.69 6.01
N THR A 115 15.29 0.01 4.86
CA THR A 115 14.17 -0.87 4.47
C THR A 115 13.98 -1.99 5.49
N TRP A 116 15.05 -2.62 5.93
CA TRP A 116 15.01 -3.67 6.94
C TRP A 116 14.54 -3.14 8.30
N GLU A 117 15.10 -2.04 8.76
CA GLU A 117 14.73 -1.40 10.03
C GLU A 117 13.25 -1.05 10.06
N CYS A 118 12.73 -0.39 9.03
CA CYS A 118 11.31 -0.06 8.94
C CYS A 118 10.42 -1.31 8.84
N ASN A 119 10.71 -2.20 7.89
CA ASN A 119 9.76 -3.23 7.49
C ASN A 119 9.81 -4.49 8.36
N THR A 120 10.93 -4.73 9.04
CA THR A 120 11.14 -5.91 9.89
C THR A 120 11.27 -5.52 11.36
N THR A 121 12.30 -4.74 11.70
CA THR A 121 12.58 -4.37 13.10
C THR A 121 11.44 -3.55 13.70
N GLY A 122 10.87 -2.60 12.95
CA GLY A 122 9.70 -1.84 13.36
C GLY A 122 8.48 -2.71 13.69
N VAL A 123 8.27 -3.78 12.91
CA VAL A 123 7.21 -4.77 13.20
C VAL A 123 7.48 -5.52 14.51
N VAL A 124 8.72 -5.89 14.78
CA VAL A 124 9.11 -6.51 16.07
C VAL A 124 8.79 -5.55 17.23
N HIS A 125 9.12 -4.27 17.10
CA HIS A 125 8.83 -3.26 18.12
C HIS A 125 7.33 -3.16 18.43
N ILE A 126 6.49 -3.19 17.38
CA ILE A 126 5.03 -3.16 17.56
C ILE A 126 4.55 -4.43 18.28
N LEU A 127 4.99 -5.59 17.82
CA LEU A 127 4.60 -6.88 18.41
C LEU A 127 5.03 -7.00 19.88
N GLU A 128 6.25 -6.55 20.22
CA GLU A 128 6.72 -6.50 21.60
C GLU A 128 5.91 -5.54 22.47
N ALA A 129 5.59 -4.35 21.98
CA ALA A 129 4.77 -3.41 22.70
C ALA A 129 3.35 -3.98 22.94
N ILE A 130 2.74 -4.62 21.94
CA ILE A 130 1.45 -5.28 22.06
C ILE A 130 1.52 -6.41 23.10
N ARG A 131 2.52 -7.28 23.00
CA ARG A 131 2.72 -8.40 23.93
C ARG A 131 2.82 -7.92 25.38
N GLN A 132 3.56 -6.83 25.60
CA GLN A 132 3.83 -6.30 26.95
C GLN A 132 2.65 -5.52 27.56
N HIS A 133 1.95 -4.74 26.73
CA HIS A 133 1.00 -3.76 27.25
C HIS A 133 -0.47 -4.02 26.90
N ASN A 134 -0.74 -4.74 25.80
CA ASN A 134 -2.10 -5.00 25.34
C ASN A 134 -2.21 -6.29 24.51
N PRO A 135 -2.01 -7.48 25.09
CA PRO A 135 -1.98 -8.74 24.36
C PRO A 135 -3.33 -9.12 23.72
N THR A 136 -4.41 -8.41 24.03
CA THR A 136 -5.73 -8.58 23.39
C THR A 136 -5.92 -7.77 22.12
N CYS A 137 -4.95 -6.90 21.79
CA CYS A 137 -4.97 -6.10 20.56
C CYS A 137 -4.90 -7.00 19.32
N ARG A 138 -5.77 -6.75 18.34
CA ARG A 138 -5.70 -7.41 17.03
C ARG A 138 -4.75 -6.66 16.12
N PHE A 139 -3.67 -7.31 15.75
CA PHE A 139 -2.61 -6.72 14.94
C PHE A 139 -2.66 -7.20 13.50
N TYR A 140 -2.61 -6.27 12.56
CA TYR A 140 -2.41 -6.52 11.13
C TYR A 140 -1.13 -5.85 10.64
N ASN A 141 -0.32 -6.59 9.88
CA ASN A 141 0.81 -6.07 9.14
C ASN A 141 0.58 -6.23 7.63
N ALA A 142 0.84 -5.18 6.86
CA ALA A 142 0.73 -5.26 5.41
C ALA A 142 1.88 -6.06 4.81
N GLY A 143 1.58 -7.22 4.23
CA GLY A 143 2.51 -8.03 3.45
C GLY A 143 2.52 -7.66 1.97
N SER A 144 3.17 -8.48 1.17
CA SER A 144 3.36 -8.21 -0.26
C SER A 144 3.57 -9.49 -1.06
N SER A 145 3.08 -9.55 -2.28
CA SER A 145 3.41 -10.61 -3.25
C SER A 145 4.90 -10.68 -3.60
N GLU A 146 5.67 -9.61 -3.35
CA GLU A 146 7.13 -9.61 -3.49
C GLU A 146 7.85 -10.57 -2.52
N GLU A 147 7.15 -11.07 -1.49
CA GLU A 147 7.62 -12.13 -0.59
C GLU A 147 7.83 -13.45 -1.33
N TYR A 148 7.03 -13.73 -2.35
CA TYR A 148 7.17 -14.93 -3.19
C TYR A 148 8.43 -14.90 -4.05
N GLY A 149 8.76 -13.77 -4.64
CA GLY A 149 9.96 -13.56 -5.46
C GLY A 149 10.05 -14.51 -6.65
N ASN A 150 10.96 -15.50 -6.60
CA ASN A 150 11.06 -16.55 -7.61
C ASN A 150 9.98 -17.62 -7.39
N VAL A 151 8.88 -17.49 -8.13
CA VAL A 151 7.73 -18.40 -7.98
C VAL A 151 8.01 -19.80 -8.49
N GLU A 152 7.51 -20.81 -7.78
CA GLU A 152 7.65 -22.22 -8.16
C GLU A 152 6.43 -22.74 -8.92
N TYR A 153 5.25 -22.21 -8.63
CA TYR A 153 3.99 -22.55 -9.30
C TYR A 153 3.03 -21.37 -9.33
N VAL A 154 2.03 -21.47 -10.19
CA VAL A 154 0.96 -20.48 -10.35
C VAL A 154 -0.40 -21.21 -10.39
N PRO A 155 -1.45 -20.61 -9.81
CA PRO A 155 -1.45 -19.41 -8.96
C PRO A 155 -0.72 -19.64 -7.63
N GLN A 156 -0.16 -18.57 -7.05
CA GLN A 156 0.44 -18.63 -5.72
C GLN A 156 -0.66 -18.70 -4.66
N ASP A 157 -0.44 -19.49 -3.63
CA ASP A 157 -1.29 -19.64 -2.45
C ASP A 157 -0.51 -19.36 -1.16
N GLU A 158 -1.17 -19.51 -0.01
CA GLU A 158 -0.58 -19.26 1.31
C GLU A 158 0.53 -20.25 1.68
N LYS A 159 0.64 -21.39 0.96
CA LYS A 159 1.64 -22.44 1.17
C LYS A 159 2.85 -22.30 0.24
N HIS A 160 2.76 -21.42 -0.74
CA HIS A 160 3.84 -21.20 -1.70
C HIS A 160 5.12 -20.77 -0.99
N PRO A 161 6.29 -21.35 -1.32
CA PRO A 161 7.57 -20.96 -0.73
C PRO A 161 7.91 -19.50 -0.96
N LEU A 162 8.50 -18.85 0.05
CA LEU A 162 8.97 -17.47 -0.05
C LEU A 162 10.43 -17.45 -0.54
N LYS A 163 10.65 -16.85 -1.71
CA LYS A 163 11.96 -16.74 -2.37
C LYS A 163 12.20 -15.30 -2.86
N PRO A 164 12.19 -14.31 -1.95
CA PRO A 164 12.26 -12.91 -2.31
C PRO A 164 13.50 -12.56 -3.13
N ARG A 165 13.38 -11.59 -4.05
CA ARG A 165 14.43 -11.16 -4.98
C ARG A 165 14.91 -9.74 -4.74
N SER A 166 14.42 -9.08 -3.72
CA SER A 166 14.81 -7.70 -3.39
C SER A 166 14.96 -7.53 -1.87
N PRO A 167 15.71 -6.53 -1.40
CA PRO A 167 15.75 -6.21 0.03
C PRO A 167 14.36 -5.92 0.60
N TYR A 168 13.47 -5.28 -0.19
CA TYR A 168 12.07 -5.07 0.18
C TYR A 168 11.34 -6.40 0.39
N GLY A 169 11.34 -7.30 -0.61
CA GLY A 169 10.69 -8.60 -0.50
C GLY A 169 11.23 -9.42 0.67
N ALA A 170 12.56 -9.42 0.88
CA ALA A 170 13.20 -10.11 2.00
C ALA A 170 12.74 -9.54 3.36
N SER A 171 12.64 -8.21 3.49
CA SER A 171 12.17 -7.57 4.73
C SER A 171 10.69 -7.89 5.03
N LYS A 172 9.84 -7.97 4.02
CA LYS A 172 8.42 -8.36 4.16
C LYS A 172 8.25 -9.84 4.52
N ALA A 173 9.03 -10.73 3.88
CA ALA A 173 9.04 -12.16 4.21
C ALA A 173 9.51 -12.41 5.65
N ALA A 174 10.56 -11.71 6.10
CA ALA A 174 11.03 -11.77 7.48
C ALA A 174 9.96 -11.30 8.47
N ALA A 175 9.29 -10.18 8.18
CA ALA A 175 8.18 -9.67 8.99
C ALA A 175 7.03 -10.69 9.10
N ARG A 176 6.67 -11.36 7.99
CA ARG A 176 5.66 -12.44 8.02
C ARG A 176 6.02 -13.56 8.97
N HIS A 177 7.26 -14.04 8.92
CA HIS A 177 7.72 -15.08 9.83
C HIS A 177 7.66 -14.63 11.29
N ILE A 178 8.07 -13.41 11.59
CA ILE A 178 7.99 -12.85 12.95
C ILE A 178 6.54 -12.72 13.42
N VAL A 179 5.63 -12.19 12.59
CA VAL A 179 4.19 -12.11 12.91
C VAL A 179 3.66 -13.50 13.26
N LYS A 180 4.00 -14.52 12.47
CA LYS A 180 3.62 -15.91 12.74
C LYS A 180 4.18 -16.43 14.06
N VAL A 181 5.47 -16.21 14.33
CA VAL A 181 6.11 -16.64 15.59
C VAL A 181 5.42 -16.02 16.81
N TYR A 182 5.12 -14.72 16.76
CA TYR A 182 4.43 -14.05 17.89
C TYR A 182 3.00 -14.55 18.07
N ARG A 183 2.29 -14.82 16.99
CA ARG A 183 0.96 -15.44 17.05
C ARG A 183 1.00 -16.80 17.71
N GLU A 184 1.90 -17.68 17.28
CA GLU A 184 1.99 -19.06 17.75
C GLU A 184 2.60 -19.18 19.15
N SER A 185 3.65 -18.37 19.47
CA SER A 185 4.36 -18.50 20.74
C SER A 185 3.72 -17.71 21.89
N TYR A 186 3.05 -16.60 21.59
CA TYR A 186 2.47 -15.71 22.61
C TYR A 186 0.94 -15.61 22.53
N ASN A 187 0.31 -16.39 21.66
CA ASN A 187 -1.14 -16.39 21.44
C ASN A 187 -1.71 -14.99 21.14
N LEU A 188 -0.95 -14.18 20.38
CA LEU A 188 -1.43 -12.87 19.93
C LEU A 188 -2.29 -13.00 18.69
N TYR A 189 -3.36 -12.20 18.61
CA TYR A 189 -4.05 -12.04 17.32
C TYR A 189 -3.17 -11.20 16.38
N ALA A 190 -2.28 -11.82 15.66
CA ALA A 190 -1.35 -11.16 14.74
C ALA A 190 -1.38 -11.82 13.36
N ILE A 191 -1.60 -11.03 12.30
CA ILE A 191 -1.77 -11.52 10.94
C ILE A 191 -1.04 -10.63 9.94
N GLN A 192 -0.51 -11.26 8.88
CA GLN A 192 0.03 -10.56 7.70
C GLN A 192 -0.62 -11.13 6.44
N GLY A 193 -1.37 -10.31 5.71
CA GLY A 193 -1.94 -10.68 4.42
C GLY A 193 -0.89 -10.63 3.31
N LEU A 194 -0.98 -11.52 2.34
CA LEU A 194 -0.15 -11.53 1.12
C LEU A 194 -0.86 -10.73 0.03
N LEU A 195 -0.56 -9.44 -0.02
CA LEU A 195 -1.25 -8.51 -0.90
C LEU A 195 -0.57 -8.42 -2.27
N TYR A 196 -1.36 -8.64 -3.33
CA TYR A 196 -0.98 -8.34 -4.69
C TYR A 196 -1.10 -6.84 -4.97
N ASN A 197 -0.80 -6.42 -6.20
CA ASN A 197 -0.87 -5.00 -6.55
C ASN A 197 -2.33 -4.52 -6.49
N HIS A 198 -2.55 -3.43 -5.81
CA HIS A 198 -3.85 -2.79 -5.70
C HIS A 198 -3.71 -1.30 -5.89
N GLU A 199 -4.57 -0.75 -6.68
CA GLU A 199 -4.42 0.56 -7.27
C GLU A 199 -5.66 1.41 -6.98
N GLY A 200 -5.51 2.71 -7.05
CA GLY A 200 -6.61 3.64 -6.87
C GLY A 200 -6.17 5.08 -7.11
N THR A 201 -7.09 6.00 -6.92
CA THR A 201 -6.82 7.43 -7.13
C THR A 201 -5.81 8.01 -6.14
N ARG A 202 -5.51 7.27 -5.04
CA ARG A 202 -4.57 7.66 -3.98
C ARG A 202 -3.19 7.02 -4.12
N ARG A 203 -2.95 6.26 -5.21
CA ARG A 203 -1.66 5.61 -5.48
C ARG A 203 -0.54 6.63 -5.60
N GLY A 204 0.65 6.32 -5.06
CA GLY A 204 1.85 7.15 -5.21
C GLY A 204 2.28 7.32 -6.66
N GLU A 205 2.85 8.47 -6.99
CA GLU A 205 3.20 8.83 -8.38
C GLU A 205 4.38 8.04 -8.94
N GLU A 206 5.19 7.47 -8.08
CA GLU A 206 6.32 6.59 -8.40
C GLU A 206 5.88 5.21 -8.93
N PHE A 207 4.65 4.80 -8.65
CA PHE A 207 4.12 3.52 -9.13
C PHE A 207 3.64 3.59 -10.58
N VAL A 208 3.86 2.50 -11.32
CA VAL A 208 3.70 2.47 -12.79
C VAL A 208 2.30 2.87 -13.24
N THR A 209 1.25 2.44 -12.58
CA THR A 209 -0.13 2.76 -12.93
C THR A 209 -0.41 4.26 -12.79
N ARG A 210 0.00 4.86 -11.67
CA ARG A 210 -0.17 6.29 -11.44
C ARG A 210 0.73 7.14 -12.36
N LYS A 211 1.96 6.69 -12.61
CA LYS A 211 2.88 7.30 -13.58
C LYS A 211 2.23 7.37 -14.96
N ILE A 212 1.62 6.27 -15.42
CA ILE A 212 0.95 6.20 -16.71
C ILE A 212 -0.26 7.13 -16.73
N THR A 213 -1.20 7.01 -15.78
CA THR A 213 -2.45 7.80 -15.79
C THR A 213 -2.20 9.30 -15.70
N LYS A 214 -1.25 9.74 -14.87
CA LYS A 214 -0.84 11.16 -14.82
C LYS A 214 -0.12 11.60 -16.08
N GLY A 215 0.71 10.74 -16.66
CA GLY A 215 1.38 11.00 -17.94
C GLY A 215 0.37 11.20 -19.06
N VAL A 216 -0.63 10.31 -19.15
CA VAL A 216 -1.72 10.40 -20.14
C VAL A 216 -2.53 11.71 -19.96
N ALA A 217 -2.88 12.04 -18.73
CA ALA A 217 -3.62 13.29 -18.45
C ALA A 217 -2.81 14.54 -18.87
N ARG A 218 -1.50 14.54 -18.58
CA ARG A 218 -0.59 15.64 -19.00
C ARG A 218 -0.50 15.72 -20.52
N ILE A 219 -0.30 14.60 -21.22
CA ILE A 219 -0.23 14.54 -22.68
C ILE A 219 -1.57 15.03 -23.28
N LYS A 220 -2.70 14.54 -22.79
CA LYS A 220 -4.03 14.97 -23.25
C LYS A 220 -4.21 16.49 -23.13
N LYS A 221 -3.82 17.06 -22.00
CA LYS A 221 -3.87 18.51 -21.80
C LYS A 221 -3.01 19.25 -22.81
N SER A 222 -1.77 18.81 -23.04
CA SER A 222 -0.86 19.41 -24.00
C SER A 222 -1.40 19.33 -25.44
N LEU A 223 -1.98 18.20 -25.84
CA LEU A 223 -2.62 18.03 -27.15
C LEU A 223 -3.77 19.02 -27.36
N ILE A 224 -4.62 19.21 -26.34
CA ILE A 224 -5.74 20.18 -26.41
C ILE A 224 -5.22 21.62 -26.52
N GLU A 225 -4.14 21.95 -25.82
CA GLU A 225 -3.56 23.30 -25.78
C GLU A 225 -2.58 23.58 -26.95
N GLY A 226 -2.34 22.59 -27.84
CA GLY A 226 -1.35 22.72 -28.94
C GLY A 226 0.09 22.90 -28.42
N LYS A 227 0.41 22.35 -27.24
CA LYS A 227 1.73 22.49 -26.59
C LYS A 227 2.58 21.21 -26.73
N PRO A 228 3.91 21.34 -26.71
CA PRO A 228 4.78 20.18 -26.67
C PRO A 228 4.62 19.39 -25.37
N PHE A 229 4.88 18.09 -25.43
CA PHE A 229 4.90 17.21 -24.25
C PHE A 229 6.09 16.25 -24.31
N ASN A 230 6.47 15.75 -23.14
CA ASN A 230 7.44 14.65 -23.03
C ASN A 230 6.70 13.32 -23.01
N SER A 231 7.20 12.35 -23.77
CA SER A 231 6.72 10.96 -23.75
C SER A 231 6.80 10.37 -22.34
N ILE A 232 5.93 9.42 -22.04
CA ILE A 232 6.03 8.63 -20.82
C ILE A 232 7.15 7.61 -21.01
N GLU A 233 8.11 7.55 -20.09
CA GLU A 233 9.22 6.60 -20.12
C GLU A 233 8.89 5.39 -19.26
N LEU A 234 8.88 4.19 -19.85
CA LEU A 234 8.62 2.92 -19.16
C LEU A 234 9.79 1.95 -19.37
N GLY A 235 9.83 0.90 -18.53
CA GLY A 235 10.72 -0.25 -18.72
C GLY A 235 10.04 -1.35 -19.53
N ASN A 236 10.13 -2.60 -19.03
CA ASN A 236 9.51 -3.76 -19.68
C ASN A 236 7.98 -3.68 -19.64
N VAL A 237 7.38 -3.36 -20.80
CA VAL A 237 5.92 -3.24 -20.93
C VAL A 237 5.20 -4.59 -21.02
N TYR A 238 5.93 -5.69 -21.18
CA TYR A 238 5.38 -7.05 -21.20
C TYR A 238 5.30 -7.67 -19.79
N ALA A 239 5.84 -7.00 -18.78
CA ALA A 239 5.70 -7.45 -17.40
C ALA A 239 4.23 -7.53 -17.02
N LYS A 240 3.83 -8.69 -16.47
CA LYS A 240 2.46 -8.94 -16.02
C LYS A 240 2.29 -8.58 -14.55
N ARG A 241 1.13 -8.05 -14.21
CA ARG A 241 0.71 -7.76 -12.83
C ARG A 241 -0.75 -8.15 -12.64
N ASP A 242 -1.06 -8.65 -11.47
CA ASP A 242 -2.42 -8.73 -10.96
C ASP A 242 -2.73 -7.39 -10.28
N TRP A 243 -3.72 -6.66 -10.78
CA TRP A 243 -4.15 -5.39 -10.24
C TRP A 243 -5.60 -5.46 -9.77
N SER A 244 -5.84 -4.98 -8.57
CA SER A 244 -7.18 -4.89 -7.98
C SER A 244 -7.45 -3.47 -7.48
N ASP A 245 -8.65 -3.22 -6.96
CA ASP A 245 -8.99 -1.95 -6.31
C ASP A 245 -8.50 -1.93 -4.86
N ALA A 246 -7.90 -0.82 -4.44
CA ALA A 246 -7.41 -0.64 -3.08
C ALA A 246 -8.53 -0.62 -2.03
N GLU A 247 -9.76 -0.25 -2.40
CA GLU A 247 -10.92 -0.26 -1.49
C GLU A 247 -11.35 -1.70 -1.16
N ASP A 248 -11.28 -2.63 -2.11
CA ASP A 248 -11.54 -4.05 -1.86
C ASP A 248 -10.49 -4.65 -0.91
N PHE A 249 -9.24 -4.19 -1.03
CA PHE A 249 -8.16 -4.65 -0.15
C PHE A 249 -8.35 -4.21 1.30
N VAL A 250 -8.82 -2.99 1.56
CA VAL A 250 -9.08 -2.56 2.95
C VAL A 250 -10.26 -3.31 3.56
N ASP A 251 -11.30 -3.66 2.78
CA ASP A 251 -12.39 -4.54 3.23
C ASP A 251 -11.86 -5.94 3.56
N ALA A 252 -11.04 -6.53 2.68
CA ALA A 252 -10.42 -7.83 2.93
C ALA A 252 -9.56 -7.82 4.22
N ILE A 253 -8.76 -6.78 4.44
CA ILE A 253 -7.96 -6.60 5.66
C ILE A 253 -8.85 -6.53 6.91
N TRP A 254 -9.93 -5.78 6.85
CA TRP A 254 -10.87 -5.68 7.97
C TRP A 254 -11.52 -7.04 8.28
N ARG A 255 -11.89 -7.82 7.25
CA ARG A 255 -12.40 -9.18 7.40
C ARG A 255 -11.34 -10.11 8.00
N MET A 256 -10.08 -10.04 7.57
CA MET A 256 -8.97 -10.80 8.16
C MET A 256 -8.78 -10.49 9.65
N LEU A 257 -8.95 -9.23 10.06
CA LEU A 257 -8.87 -8.83 11.46
C LEU A 257 -10.09 -9.26 12.30
N ASN A 258 -11.20 -9.65 11.65
CA ASN A 258 -12.45 -10.02 12.31
C ASN A 258 -12.93 -11.43 11.90
N GLN A 259 -12.01 -12.38 11.78
CA GLN A 259 -12.37 -13.77 11.49
C GLN A 259 -13.22 -14.33 12.63
N GLU A 260 -14.40 -14.86 12.30
CA GLU A 260 -15.33 -15.47 13.27
C GLU A 260 -14.91 -16.90 13.70
N LYS A 261 -14.14 -17.57 12.85
CA LYS A 261 -13.68 -18.96 13.04
C LYS A 261 -12.17 -19.00 13.29
N TYR A 262 -11.70 -18.40 14.36
CA TYR A 262 -10.42 -18.84 14.87
C TYR A 262 -10.65 -20.01 15.82
N ARG A 263 -10.14 -21.17 15.46
CA ARG A 263 -10.14 -22.32 16.37
C ARG A 263 -9.00 -22.12 17.37
N ILE A 264 -9.35 -22.18 18.64
CA ILE A 264 -8.40 -22.58 19.66
C ILE A 264 -8.35 -24.10 19.51
N ASP A 265 -7.22 -24.66 19.05
CA ASP A 265 -7.05 -26.11 19.03
C ASP A 265 -6.89 -26.67 20.46
N PHE A 266 -6.76 -28.01 20.57
CA PHE A 266 -6.62 -28.68 21.87
C PHE A 266 -5.39 -28.21 22.66
N ASP A 267 -4.41 -27.57 22.02
CA ASP A 267 -3.21 -27.01 22.61
C ASP A 267 -3.35 -25.52 22.98
N SER A 268 -4.57 -24.95 22.91
CA SER A 268 -4.90 -23.55 23.24
C SER A 268 -4.24 -22.49 22.32
N HIS A 269 -3.78 -22.87 21.14
CA HIS A 269 -3.21 -21.93 20.17
C HIS A 269 -4.25 -21.32 19.25
N MET A 270 -4.14 -19.99 19.04
CA MET A 270 -5.02 -19.24 18.15
C MET A 270 -4.71 -19.58 16.69
N GLN A 271 -5.63 -20.25 16.00
CA GLN A 271 -5.51 -20.56 14.58
C GLN A 271 -6.18 -19.48 13.73
N ILE A 272 -5.41 -18.45 13.39
CA ILE A 272 -5.83 -17.39 12.46
C ILE A 272 -5.28 -17.73 11.09
N GLN A 273 -6.13 -17.69 10.05
CA GLN A 273 -5.72 -17.91 8.68
C GLN A 273 -5.18 -16.62 8.07
N GLU A 274 -4.05 -16.73 7.38
CA GLU A 274 -3.53 -15.71 6.47
C GLU A 274 -4.12 -15.95 5.08
N TYR A 275 -4.24 -14.88 4.31
CA TYR A 275 -4.85 -14.95 2.98
C TYR A 275 -4.00 -14.25 1.95
N VAL A 276 -3.96 -14.84 0.76
CA VAL A 276 -3.58 -14.15 -0.47
C VAL A 276 -4.75 -13.29 -0.92
N VAL A 277 -4.49 -12.02 -1.21
CA VAL A 277 -5.49 -11.11 -1.74
C VAL A 277 -5.07 -10.66 -3.13
N SER A 278 -5.83 -11.07 -4.15
CA SER A 278 -5.57 -10.82 -5.57
C SER A 278 -6.87 -10.86 -6.36
N SER A 279 -6.87 -10.41 -7.62
CA SER A 279 -7.99 -10.57 -8.55
C SER A 279 -8.00 -11.94 -9.24
N ASN A 280 -6.87 -12.64 -9.24
CA ASN A 280 -6.59 -13.83 -10.04
C ASN A 280 -6.60 -13.57 -11.56
N GLU A 281 -6.49 -12.32 -11.97
CA GLU A 281 -6.34 -11.89 -13.35
C GLU A 281 -5.05 -11.09 -13.51
N THR A 282 -4.31 -11.35 -14.60
CA THR A 282 -3.06 -10.63 -14.87
C THR A 282 -3.12 -9.86 -16.18
N HIS A 283 -2.64 -8.62 -16.14
CA HIS A 283 -2.53 -7.74 -17.30
C HIS A 283 -1.09 -7.30 -17.50
N THR A 284 -0.73 -7.02 -18.73
CA THR A 284 0.57 -6.42 -19.05
C THR A 284 0.54 -4.91 -18.84
N ILE A 285 1.70 -4.32 -18.61
CA ILE A 285 1.83 -2.85 -18.59
C ILE A 285 1.44 -2.26 -19.95
N LYS A 286 1.68 -3.00 -21.03
CA LYS A 286 1.29 -2.64 -22.40
C LYS A 286 -0.22 -2.45 -22.54
N GLU A 287 -1.00 -3.43 -22.10
CA GLU A 287 -2.48 -3.36 -22.05
C GLU A 287 -2.95 -2.17 -21.22
N PHE A 288 -2.34 -1.94 -20.06
CA PHE A 288 -2.70 -0.81 -19.21
C PHE A 288 -2.45 0.55 -19.88
N VAL A 289 -1.34 0.69 -20.64
CA VAL A 289 -1.06 1.90 -21.43
C VAL A 289 -2.16 2.13 -22.47
N GLU A 290 -2.53 1.09 -23.23
CA GLU A 290 -3.58 1.16 -24.25
C GLU A 290 -4.92 1.58 -23.64
N MET A 291 -5.31 0.95 -22.54
CA MET A 291 -6.54 1.28 -21.80
C MET A 291 -6.53 2.71 -21.27
N ALA A 292 -5.41 3.18 -20.73
CA ALA A 292 -5.29 4.53 -20.18
C ALA A 292 -5.42 5.62 -21.27
N PHE A 293 -4.79 5.42 -22.44
CA PHE A 293 -4.96 6.33 -23.59
C PHE A 293 -6.37 6.26 -24.17
N ALA A 294 -6.94 5.06 -24.29
CA ALA A 294 -8.32 4.87 -24.76
C ALA A 294 -9.32 5.59 -23.84
N ALA A 295 -9.16 5.48 -22.52
CA ALA A 295 -9.98 6.21 -21.54
C ALA A 295 -9.85 7.73 -21.67
N ALA A 296 -8.69 8.23 -22.08
CA ALA A 296 -8.48 9.65 -22.40
C ALA A 296 -9.03 10.05 -23.79
N GLY A 297 -9.58 9.12 -24.59
CA GLY A 297 -10.04 9.37 -25.95
C GLY A 297 -8.89 9.65 -26.92
N ILE A 298 -7.73 9.07 -26.69
CA ILE A 298 -6.57 9.13 -27.59
C ILE A 298 -6.29 7.73 -28.13
N LYS A 299 -6.26 7.60 -29.45
CA LYS A 299 -5.91 6.35 -30.12
C LYS A 299 -4.44 6.34 -30.47
N GLY A 300 -3.80 5.20 -30.35
CA GLY A 300 -2.40 5.00 -30.69
C GLY A 300 -2.11 3.57 -31.07
N GLY A 301 -0.85 3.30 -31.39
CA GLY A 301 -0.36 1.97 -31.74
C GLY A 301 1.12 1.79 -31.37
N TRP A 302 1.49 0.55 -31.09
CA TRP A 302 2.85 0.18 -30.80
C TRP A 302 3.64 -0.08 -32.09
N HIS A 303 4.88 0.39 -32.12
CA HIS A 303 5.84 0.22 -33.22
C HIS A 303 7.20 -0.13 -32.66
N GLY A 304 8.03 -0.84 -33.43
CA GLY A 304 9.34 -1.30 -32.99
C GLY A 304 9.28 -2.56 -32.13
N ASN A 305 10.39 -2.87 -31.46
CA ASN A 305 10.50 -4.01 -30.55
C ASN A 305 11.57 -3.77 -29.48
N GLY A 306 11.45 -4.48 -28.35
CA GLY A 306 12.40 -4.41 -27.23
C GLY A 306 12.58 -2.98 -26.73
N THR A 307 13.83 -2.52 -26.63
CA THR A 307 14.14 -1.17 -26.14
C THR A 307 13.85 -0.04 -27.15
N SER A 308 13.58 -0.39 -28.41
CA SER A 308 13.16 0.57 -29.45
C SER A 308 11.64 0.61 -29.65
N GLU A 309 10.88 -0.09 -28.81
CA GLU A 309 9.42 -0.09 -28.89
C GLU A 309 8.83 1.23 -28.39
N GLU A 310 7.89 1.78 -29.15
CA GLU A 310 7.23 3.07 -28.87
C GLU A 310 5.72 2.96 -29.09
N TYR A 311 4.94 3.66 -28.27
CA TYR A 311 3.51 3.86 -28.50
C TYR A 311 3.27 5.25 -29.07
N SER A 312 2.80 5.30 -30.31
CA SER A 312 2.59 6.57 -31.03
C SER A 312 1.11 6.85 -31.26
N ILE A 313 0.76 8.14 -31.35
CA ILE A 313 -0.60 8.60 -31.63
C ILE A 313 -1.05 8.11 -33.01
N SER A 314 -2.31 7.75 -33.17
CA SER A 314 -2.87 7.33 -34.47
C SER A 314 -2.88 8.49 -35.48
N VAL A 315 -2.84 8.16 -36.77
CA VAL A 315 -2.89 9.16 -37.85
C VAL A 315 -4.15 10.05 -37.74
N ALA A 316 -5.30 9.46 -37.40
CA ALA A 316 -6.54 10.21 -37.24
C ALA A 316 -6.49 11.23 -36.10
N ASP A 317 -5.94 10.83 -34.94
CA ASP A 317 -5.80 11.74 -33.80
C ASP A 317 -4.63 12.72 -33.99
N ALA A 318 -3.58 12.34 -34.74
CA ALA A 318 -2.53 13.27 -35.14
C ALA A 318 -3.07 14.38 -36.03
N MET A 319 -3.95 14.06 -37.00
CA MET A 319 -4.63 15.08 -37.81
C MET A 319 -5.55 15.99 -36.99
N LYS A 320 -6.14 15.48 -35.90
CA LYS A 320 -7.04 16.22 -35.03
C LYS A 320 -6.30 17.18 -34.09
N TYR A 321 -5.18 16.77 -33.56
CA TYR A 321 -4.45 17.51 -32.51
C TYR A 321 -3.22 18.24 -33.04
N ASP A 322 -2.74 17.88 -34.24
CA ASP A 322 -1.50 18.40 -34.85
C ASP A 322 -0.29 18.45 -33.86
N PRO A 323 0.07 17.30 -33.27
CA PRO A 323 1.06 17.28 -32.20
C PRO A 323 2.48 17.54 -32.73
N ILE A 324 3.26 18.29 -31.98
CA ILE A 324 4.68 18.51 -32.24
C ILE A 324 5.47 17.20 -32.09
N ASN A 325 5.02 16.31 -31.20
CA ASN A 325 5.61 14.99 -30.97
C ASN A 325 4.52 13.92 -31.09
N SER A 326 4.76 12.90 -31.93
CA SER A 326 3.83 11.78 -32.13
C SER A 326 4.03 10.63 -31.13
N VAL A 327 5.19 10.56 -30.47
CA VAL A 327 5.52 9.47 -29.53
C VAL A 327 4.94 9.75 -28.15
N LEU A 328 3.98 8.93 -27.73
CA LEU A 328 3.27 9.05 -26.44
C LEU A 328 4.01 8.34 -25.31
N VAL A 329 4.54 7.12 -25.61
CA VAL A 329 5.32 6.31 -24.67
C VAL A 329 6.58 5.80 -25.38
N LYS A 330 7.69 5.77 -24.67
CA LYS A 330 8.96 5.16 -25.12
C LYS A 330 9.54 4.25 -24.04
N ILE A 331 10.27 3.25 -24.47
CA ILE A 331 11.02 2.37 -23.56
C ILE A 331 12.34 3.03 -23.20
N ASN A 332 12.59 3.13 -21.89
CA ASN A 332 13.88 3.58 -21.38
C ASN A 332 14.67 2.37 -20.85
N PRO A 333 15.84 2.05 -21.47
CA PRO A 333 16.65 0.89 -21.06
C PRO A 333 17.08 0.90 -19.59
N LYS A 334 17.15 2.09 -18.97
CA LYS A 334 17.48 2.24 -17.54
C LYS A 334 16.44 1.59 -16.62
N PHE A 335 15.21 1.41 -17.11
CA PHE A 335 14.10 0.82 -16.33
C PHE A 335 13.71 -0.57 -16.85
N TYR A 336 14.47 -1.14 -17.78
CA TYR A 336 14.18 -2.43 -18.44
C TYR A 336 14.64 -3.63 -17.60
#